data_a2ad93f2c626086411a70b021eab485b
#
_entry.id   a2ad93f2c626086411a70b021eab485b
#
_cell.length_a   1.000
_cell.length_b   1.000
_cell.length_c   1.000
_cell.angle_alpha   90.00
_cell.angle_beta   90.00
_cell.angle_gamma   90.00
#
_symmetry.space_group_name_H-M   'P 1'
#
loop_
_entity.id
_entity.type
_entity.pdbx_description
1 polymer ?
#
loop_
_entity_poly.entity_id
_entity_poly.type
_entity_poly.pdbx_seq_one_letter_code
_entity_poly.pdbx_strand_id
1 'polypeptide(L)'
;LAGKFDPSDFFGNLSGTAGKLLGAISIIDIIQAVDPDEQAANDQAPQISSNFVYPNNDDSQPPTAIDTKLNWAPAVQADSAGFFQPNTGGMTSNLLITAEIYTPISNPAQTTYSIHGELTNFELVLFGSAASFIGITFNSFTFDSKTGAKTSVQPNIDTVTFLGPLTFIQDLSQLLSSLGGPSIDVTSAGIDASYTLALPDITVGIFSLTNLSLSAGVNIPFDGSPVRVRFSLCTQDNPFLLTIYVFGGGGFFGLAIGADGIEEIQVSLEFGAAISINLGVASGGVSIMAGIYFSLQTVPEKQVQLTGFLRADGNLSVLGIIQISMEFYLAFTYLDPGQCYGTATISVSISVLFFSVSVSATMTKTFGGGSDPDFADAITQGDWDTYCGAFAS
;
A
#
# COMPACT_ATOMS: atom_id res chain seq x y z
N LEU A 1 44.67 12.18 -11.32
CA LEU A 1 43.62 12.05 -10.28
C LEU A 1 43.58 10.60 -9.78
N ALA A 2 44.51 10.26 -8.85
CA ALA A 2 44.45 8.99 -8.16
C ALA A 2 43.68 9.19 -6.84
N GLY A 3 42.42 9.55 -6.94
CA GLY A 3 41.48 9.48 -5.83
C GLY A 3 40.92 8.07 -5.76
N LYS A 4 40.93 7.45 -4.59
CA LYS A 4 40.18 6.22 -4.38
C LYS A 4 38.71 6.50 -4.71
N PHE A 5 38.07 5.66 -5.54
CA PHE A 5 36.64 5.72 -5.75
C PHE A 5 35.96 5.30 -4.44
N ASP A 6 35.15 6.20 -3.90
CA ASP A 6 34.32 5.91 -2.74
C ASP A 6 32.87 5.75 -3.21
N PRO A 7 32.30 4.55 -3.12
CA PRO A 7 30.91 4.32 -3.48
C PRO A 7 29.95 5.22 -2.71
N SER A 8 30.24 5.54 -1.44
CA SER A 8 29.39 6.38 -0.61
C SER A 8 29.35 7.82 -1.12
N ASP A 9 30.47 8.37 -1.61
CA ASP A 9 30.50 9.68 -2.24
C ASP A 9 29.74 9.68 -3.57
N PHE A 10 29.85 8.60 -4.36
CA PHE A 10 29.16 8.48 -5.63
C PHE A 10 27.64 8.43 -5.45
N PHE A 11 27.15 7.51 -4.59
CA PHE A 11 25.73 7.36 -4.33
C PHE A 11 25.15 8.47 -3.44
N GLY A 12 25.94 9.02 -2.52
CA GLY A 12 25.53 10.12 -1.64
C GLY A 12 25.32 11.44 -2.38
N ASN A 13 26.02 11.64 -3.51
CA ASN A 13 25.86 12.82 -4.37
C ASN A 13 24.77 12.65 -5.44
N LEU A 14 24.22 11.44 -5.62
CA LEU A 14 23.05 11.21 -6.47
C LEU A 14 21.82 11.72 -5.72
N SER A 15 21.29 12.86 -6.15
CA SER A 15 20.11 13.46 -5.55
C SER A 15 18.89 12.54 -5.66
N GLY A 16 18.20 12.29 -4.55
CA GLY A 16 16.94 11.59 -4.51
C GLY A 16 17.05 10.07 -4.43
N THR A 17 16.22 9.37 -5.16
CA THR A 17 16.04 7.90 -5.11
C THR A 17 17.14 7.09 -5.79
N ALA A 18 18.06 7.71 -6.51
CA ALA A 18 19.08 7.01 -7.29
C ALA A 18 20.13 6.25 -6.45
N GLY A 19 20.31 6.61 -5.18
CA GLY A 19 21.16 5.88 -4.23
C GLY A 19 20.44 4.79 -3.44
N LYS A 20 19.14 4.62 -3.66
CA LYS A 20 18.32 3.65 -2.94
C LYS A 20 17.57 2.73 -3.89
N LEU A 21 17.75 1.43 -3.74
CA LEU A 21 16.95 0.42 -4.40
C LEU A 21 15.50 0.52 -3.90
N LEU A 22 14.54 0.70 -4.81
CA LEU A 22 13.11 0.84 -4.49
C LEU A 22 12.81 1.94 -3.45
N GLY A 23 13.64 2.98 -3.38
CA GLY A 23 13.47 4.07 -2.43
C GLY A 23 13.73 3.74 -0.96
N ALA A 24 13.95 2.49 -0.61
CA ALA A 24 14.07 2.02 0.78
C ALA A 24 15.46 1.48 1.13
N ILE A 25 16.04 0.63 0.27
CA ILE A 25 17.29 -0.08 0.56
C ILE A 25 18.46 0.69 -0.05
N SER A 26 19.42 1.09 0.77
CA SER A 26 20.62 1.75 0.28
C SER A 26 21.44 0.80 -0.60
N ILE A 27 21.75 1.23 -1.82
CA ILE A 27 22.59 0.43 -2.73
C ILE A 27 23.97 0.14 -2.10
N ILE A 28 24.49 1.06 -1.30
CA ILE A 28 25.76 0.87 -0.59
C ILE A 28 25.69 -0.30 0.39
N ASP A 29 24.56 -0.48 1.07
CA ASP A 29 24.40 -1.53 2.08
C ASP A 29 24.35 -2.93 1.45
N ILE A 30 23.95 -3.04 0.19
CA ILE A 30 23.90 -4.32 -0.55
C ILE A 30 25.19 -4.62 -1.33
N ILE A 31 26.10 -3.67 -1.47
CA ILE A 31 27.39 -3.87 -2.12
C ILE A 31 28.36 -4.46 -1.09
N GLN A 32 28.97 -5.59 -1.44
CA GLN A 32 30.00 -6.17 -0.60
C GLN A 32 31.20 -5.22 -0.48
N ALA A 33 31.60 -4.91 0.75
CA ALA A 33 32.78 -4.09 0.99
C ALA A 33 34.02 -4.78 0.39
N VAL A 34 34.65 -4.12 -0.55
CA VAL A 34 35.93 -4.59 -1.11
C VAL A 34 37.04 -4.07 -0.23
N ASP A 35 37.90 -4.95 0.25
CA ASP A 35 39.12 -4.55 0.99
C ASP A 35 39.92 -3.60 0.10
N PRO A 36 40.28 -2.40 0.58
CA PRO A 36 41.05 -1.43 -0.20
C PRO A 36 42.41 -1.98 -0.71
N ASP A 37 42.96 -2.95 -0.03
CA ASP A 37 44.24 -3.59 -0.41
C ASP A 37 44.04 -4.71 -1.45
N GLU A 38 42.85 -5.30 -1.54
CA GLU A 38 42.45 -6.28 -2.56
C GLU A 38 41.78 -5.61 -3.80
N GLN A 39 41.40 -4.36 -3.70
CA GLN A 39 40.68 -3.61 -4.76
C GLN A 39 41.49 -3.51 -6.07
N ALA A 40 42.81 -3.60 -6.01
CA ALA A 40 43.69 -3.58 -7.19
C ALA A 40 43.82 -4.97 -7.86
N ALA A 41 43.37 -6.03 -7.22
CA ALA A 41 43.55 -7.40 -7.69
C ALA A 41 42.26 -8.07 -8.21
N ASN A 42 41.08 -7.47 -7.95
CA ASN A 42 39.79 -8.03 -8.33
C ASN A 42 39.10 -7.22 -9.40
N ASP A 43 38.52 -7.89 -10.39
CA ASP A 43 37.65 -7.31 -11.45
C ASP A 43 36.39 -6.57 -10.92
N GLN A 44 36.27 -6.42 -9.61
CA GLN A 44 35.13 -5.79 -8.93
C GLN A 44 35.29 -4.28 -8.69
N ALA A 45 36.47 -3.72 -8.95
CA ALA A 45 36.70 -2.28 -8.87
C ALA A 45 36.04 -1.54 -10.05
N PRO A 46 35.46 -0.35 -9.82
CA PRO A 46 34.89 0.42 -10.91
C PRO A 46 35.94 0.77 -11.95
N GLN A 47 35.63 0.49 -13.22
CA GLN A 47 36.46 0.90 -14.35
C GLN A 47 36.05 2.30 -14.77
N ILE A 48 36.95 3.27 -14.62
CA ILE A 48 36.72 4.67 -14.97
C ILE A 48 37.66 5.04 -16.09
N SER A 49 37.10 5.57 -17.16
CA SER A 49 37.85 6.17 -18.27
C SER A 49 37.43 7.63 -18.49
N SER A 50 38.39 8.52 -18.65
CA SER A 50 38.11 9.93 -18.93
C SER A 50 38.87 10.37 -20.16
N ASN A 51 38.16 10.95 -21.10
CA ASN A 51 38.72 11.46 -22.35
C ASN A 51 38.40 12.94 -22.51
N PHE A 52 39.35 13.68 -23.06
CA PHE A 52 39.09 15.05 -23.50
C PHE A 52 38.25 15.04 -24.77
N VAL A 53 37.29 15.95 -24.83
CA VAL A 53 36.49 16.20 -26.02
C VAL A 53 37.02 17.44 -26.71
N TYR A 54 37.40 17.27 -27.96
CA TYR A 54 37.99 18.35 -28.77
C TYR A 54 36.99 18.87 -29.82
N PRO A 55 37.04 20.16 -30.17
CA PRO A 55 36.21 20.70 -31.26
C PRO A 55 36.47 19.94 -32.55
N ASN A 56 35.42 19.49 -33.24
CA ASN A 56 35.52 18.73 -34.49
C ASN A 56 36.44 17.48 -34.45
N ASN A 57 36.69 16.89 -33.26
CA ASN A 57 37.68 15.84 -33.02
C ASN A 57 39.13 16.23 -33.42
N ASP A 58 39.45 17.50 -33.36
CA ASP A 58 40.79 18.04 -33.68
C ASP A 58 41.56 18.29 -32.36
N ASP A 59 42.51 17.41 -32.04
CA ASP A 59 43.33 17.44 -30.82
C ASP A 59 44.40 18.53 -30.83
N SER A 60 44.60 19.23 -31.97
CA SER A 60 45.42 20.43 -32.05
C SER A 60 44.78 21.66 -31.40
N GLN A 61 43.48 21.59 -31.07
CA GLN A 61 42.73 22.67 -30.43
C GLN A 61 42.59 22.39 -28.91
N PRO A 62 42.35 23.41 -28.08
CA PRO A 62 42.07 23.18 -26.67
C PRO A 62 40.79 22.35 -26.48
N PRO A 63 40.78 21.39 -25.55
CA PRO A 63 39.60 20.59 -25.28
C PRO A 63 38.45 21.44 -24.72
N THR A 64 37.21 21.09 -25.07
CA THR A 64 36.01 21.81 -24.65
C THR A 64 35.27 21.13 -23.48
N ALA A 65 35.45 19.82 -23.33
CA ALA A 65 34.83 19.06 -22.25
C ALA A 65 35.66 17.84 -21.87
N ILE A 66 35.28 17.22 -20.79
CA ILE A 66 35.74 15.91 -20.35
C ILE A 66 34.54 14.95 -20.38
N ASP A 67 34.69 13.83 -21.07
CA ASP A 67 33.76 12.71 -21.07
C ASP A 67 34.32 11.62 -20.18
N THR A 68 33.59 11.31 -19.10
CA THR A 68 34.00 10.29 -18.13
C THR A 68 32.96 9.14 -18.14
N LYS A 69 33.43 7.93 -18.37
CA LYS A 69 32.63 6.71 -18.35
C LYS A 69 33.00 5.85 -17.16
N LEU A 70 31.99 5.35 -16.48
CA LEU A 70 32.12 4.39 -15.38
C LEU A 70 31.40 3.11 -15.77
N ASN A 71 32.06 1.99 -15.51
CA ASN A 71 31.47 0.66 -15.58
C ASN A 71 31.85 -0.08 -14.31
N TRP A 72 30.87 -0.59 -13.58
CA TRP A 72 31.07 -1.20 -12.30
C TRP A 72 30.12 -2.37 -12.07
N ALA A 73 30.65 -3.53 -11.73
CA ALA A 73 29.92 -4.75 -11.43
C ALA A 73 30.35 -5.29 -10.06
N PRO A 74 29.94 -4.64 -8.96
CA PRO A 74 30.30 -5.10 -7.61
C PRO A 74 29.57 -6.38 -7.25
N ALA A 75 30.20 -7.19 -6.39
CA ALA A 75 29.50 -8.28 -5.72
C ALA A 75 28.44 -7.73 -4.77
N VAL A 76 27.30 -8.41 -4.71
CA VAL A 76 26.20 -8.04 -3.82
C VAL A 76 26.09 -8.98 -2.64
N GLN A 77 25.61 -8.46 -1.52
CA GLN A 77 25.39 -9.18 -0.27
C GLN A 77 24.02 -8.85 0.30
N ALA A 78 23.55 -9.68 1.23
CA ALA A 78 22.34 -9.35 1.99
C ALA A 78 22.55 -8.06 2.79
N ASP A 79 21.51 -7.22 2.88
CA ASP A 79 21.56 -6.05 3.75
C ASP A 79 21.48 -6.45 5.23
N SER A 80 21.91 -5.56 6.13
CA SER A 80 21.96 -5.84 7.56
C SER A 80 20.60 -6.05 8.21
N ALA A 81 19.54 -5.51 7.61
CA ALA A 81 18.17 -5.64 8.09
C ALA A 81 17.48 -6.90 7.56
N GLY A 82 18.07 -7.58 6.57
CA GLY A 82 17.54 -8.80 5.97
C GLY A 82 16.39 -8.58 5.00
N PHE A 83 16.23 -7.34 4.51
CA PHE A 83 15.23 -7.03 3.49
C PHE A 83 15.67 -7.49 2.09
N PHE A 84 16.96 -7.39 1.80
CA PHE A 84 17.54 -7.79 0.52
C PHE A 84 18.25 -9.13 0.66
N GLN A 85 17.84 -10.10 -0.14
CA GLN A 85 18.40 -11.44 -0.21
C GLN A 85 18.94 -11.69 -1.62
N PRO A 86 20.26 -11.78 -1.80
CA PRO A 86 20.84 -12.13 -3.08
C PRO A 86 20.78 -13.63 -3.32
N ASN A 87 21.09 -14.04 -4.57
CA ASN A 87 21.28 -15.43 -5.00
C ASN A 87 20.06 -16.33 -4.85
N THR A 88 18.89 -15.79 -5.22
CA THR A 88 17.63 -16.53 -5.14
C THR A 88 17.52 -17.61 -6.21
N GLY A 89 16.82 -18.70 -5.89
CA GLY A 89 16.57 -19.79 -6.82
C GLY A 89 17.83 -20.52 -7.33
N GLY A 90 18.98 -20.38 -6.64
CA GLY A 90 20.26 -20.96 -7.06
C GLY A 90 20.95 -20.19 -8.19
N MET A 91 20.43 -19.02 -8.58
CA MET A 91 21.03 -18.10 -9.54
C MET A 91 21.79 -17.00 -8.82
N THR A 92 22.96 -16.63 -9.37
CA THR A 92 23.78 -15.55 -8.80
C THR A 92 23.16 -14.20 -9.09
N SER A 93 23.10 -13.33 -8.07
CA SER A 93 22.74 -11.94 -8.25
C SER A 93 23.88 -11.15 -8.87
N ASN A 94 23.56 -10.29 -9.83
CA ASN A 94 24.54 -9.41 -10.44
C ASN A 94 24.01 -7.97 -10.39
N LEU A 95 24.86 -7.05 -9.98
CA LEU A 95 24.65 -5.63 -10.06
C LEU A 95 25.58 -5.04 -11.10
N LEU A 96 25.05 -4.38 -12.11
CA LEU A 96 25.83 -3.64 -13.11
C LEU A 96 25.40 -2.17 -13.04
N ILE A 97 26.38 -1.28 -12.93
CA ILE A 97 26.19 0.17 -12.95
C ILE A 97 27.06 0.77 -14.02
N THR A 98 26.46 1.49 -14.94
CA THR A 98 27.16 2.28 -15.94
C THR A 98 26.79 3.74 -15.80
N ALA A 99 27.76 4.63 -15.95
CA ALA A 99 27.52 6.06 -15.96
C ALA A 99 28.37 6.74 -17.03
N GLU A 100 27.78 7.77 -17.63
CA GLU A 100 28.45 8.68 -18.55
C GLU A 100 28.26 10.12 -18.03
N ILE A 101 29.37 10.80 -17.80
CA ILE A 101 29.40 12.14 -17.19
C ILE A 101 30.15 13.09 -18.17
N TYR A 102 29.42 14.05 -18.66
CA TYR A 102 29.96 15.05 -19.56
C TYR A 102 30.14 16.39 -18.84
N THR A 103 31.39 16.83 -18.70
CA THR A 103 31.76 18.08 -17.99
C THR A 103 32.37 19.10 -18.92
N PRO A 104 31.63 20.19 -19.24
CA PRO A 104 32.20 21.32 -20.01
C PRO A 104 33.31 22.00 -19.24
N ILE A 105 34.47 22.20 -19.86
CA ILE A 105 35.64 22.85 -19.22
C ILE A 105 35.37 24.32 -18.93
N SER A 106 34.67 25.01 -19.85
CA SER A 106 34.34 26.42 -19.69
C SER A 106 33.29 26.69 -18.61
N ASN A 107 32.44 25.72 -18.30
CA ASN A 107 31.40 25.87 -17.28
C ASN A 107 31.10 24.53 -16.63
N PRO A 108 31.89 24.07 -15.64
CA PRO A 108 31.69 22.81 -14.97
C PRO A 108 30.32 22.69 -14.23
N ALA A 109 29.65 23.81 -13.95
CA ALA A 109 28.31 23.81 -13.38
C ALA A 109 27.23 23.23 -14.32
N GLN A 110 27.54 23.13 -15.62
CA GLN A 110 26.67 22.51 -16.63
C GLN A 110 27.01 21.02 -16.88
N THR A 111 27.64 20.36 -15.92
CA THR A 111 27.88 18.91 -15.99
C THR A 111 26.56 18.18 -16.15
N THR A 112 26.52 17.26 -17.09
CA THR A 112 25.40 16.37 -17.33
C THR A 112 25.83 14.93 -17.07
N TYR A 113 24.88 14.09 -16.63
CA TYR A 113 25.12 12.67 -16.43
C TYR A 113 23.97 11.82 -16.96
N SER A 114 24.30 10.59 -17.31
CA SER A 114 23.37 9.49 -17.56
C SER A 114 23.86 8.26 -16.82
N ILE A 115 23.04 7.69 -15.96
CA ILE A 115 23.36 6.52 -15.16
C ILE A 115 22.33 5.44 -15.48
N HIS A 116 22.82 4.24 -15.74
CA HIS A 116 22.00 3.04 -15.88
C HIS A 116 22.47 2.00 -14.87
N GLY A 117 21.54 1.38 -14.15
CA GLY A 117 21.80 0.29 -13.25
C GLY A 117 20.87 -0.88 -13.51
N GLU A 118 21.43 -2.07 -13.41
CA GLU A 118 20.67 -3.33 -13.51
C GLU A 118 21.09 -4.28 -12.38
N LEU A 119 20.10 -4.74 -11.63
CA LEU A 119 20.27 -5.76 -10.57
C LEU A 119 19.39 -6.96 -10.94
N THR A 120 19.98 -8.17 -10.91
CA THR A 120 19.29 -9.40 -11.32
C THR A 120 19.27 -10.44 -10.20
N ASN A 121 18.26 -11.32 -10.23
CA ASN A 121 18.12 -12.54 -9.43
C ASN A 121 18.22 -12.33 -7.90
N PHE A 122 17.34 -11.53 -7.36
CA PHE A 122 17.29 -11.23 -5.93
C PHE A 122 15.85 -11.33 -5.38
N GLU A 123 15.76 -11.40 -4.06
CA GLU A 123 14.49 -11.37 -3.35
C GLU A 123 14.46 -10.22 -2.36
N LEU A 124 13.33 -9.56 -2.25
CA LEU A 124 13.01 -8.65 -1.17
C LEU A 124 12.12 -9.34 -0.16
N VAL A 125 12.60 -9.45 1.08
CA VAL A 125 11.84 -10.01 2.21
C VAL A 125 11.38 -8.87 3.08
N LEU A 126 10.09 -8.62 3.09
CA LEU A 126 9.52 -7.51 3.85
C LEU A 126 9.41 -7.87 5.33
N PHE A 127 9.90 -6.96 6.18
CA PHE A 127 10.06 -7.05 7.64
C PHE A 127 11.18 -7.98 8.14
N GLY A 128 12.12 -8.34 7.26
CA GLY A 128 13.36 -9.02 7.61
C GLY A 128 13.19 -10.44 8.14
N SER A 129 14.29 -11.06 8.57
CA SER A 129 14.33 -12.47 8.96
C SER A 129 13.54 -12.82 10.22
N ALA A 130 13.24 -11.84 11.08
CA ALA A 130 12.59 -12.08 12.37
C ALA A 130 11.04 -12.06 12.29
N ALA A 131 10.46 -11.39 11.27
CA ALA A 131 9.02 -11.24 11.10
C ALA A 131 8.65 -11.11 9.61
N SER A 132 9.26 -11.92 8.75
CA SER A 132 8.99 -11.92 7.31
C SER A 132 7.53 -12.29 7.02
N PHE A 133 6.84 -11.45 6.24
CA PHE A 133 5.46 -11.69 5.82
C PHE A 133 5.33 -11.95 4.33
N ILE A 134 6.14 -11.29 3.51
CA ILE A 134 6.08 -11.37 2.06
C ILE A 134 7.50 -11.40 1.50
N GLY A 135 7.75 -12.33 0.58
CA GLY A 135 8.92 -12.38 -0.28
C GLY A 135 8.54 -11.99 -1.70
N ILE A 136 9.33 -11.14 -2.33
CA ILE A 136 9.17 -10.74 -3.73
C ILE A 136 10.45 -11.07 -4.47
N THR A 137 10.39 -12.05 -5.36
CA THR A 137 11.53 -12.46 -6.20
C THR A 137 11.53 -11.65 -7.48
N PHE A 138 12.69 -11.14 -7.83
CA PHE A 138 12.91 -10.35 -9.04
C PHE A 138 13.85 -11.11 -9.99
N ASN A 139 13.45 -11.21 -11.26
CA ASN A 139 14.36 -11.58 -12.34
C ASN A 139 15.36 -10.47 -12.62
N SER A 140 14.86 -9.22 -12.70
CA SER A 140 15.68 -8.04 -12.88
C SER A 140 15.00 -6.77 -12.35
N PHE A 141 15.82 -5.79 -12.06
CA PHE A 141 15.41 -4.44 -11.67
C PHE A 141 16.37 -3.47 -12.33
N THR A 142 15.85 -2.62 -13.22
CA THR A 142 16.65 -1.59 -13.88
C THR A 142 16.26 -0.20 -13.43
N PHE A 143 17.22 0.69 -13.36
CA PHE A 143 16.98 2.10 -13.12
C PHE A 143 17.83 2.98 -14.07
N ASP A 144 17.21 4.05 -14.56
CA ASP A 144 17.84 5.05 -15.40
C ASP A 144 17.69 6.44 -14.79
N SER A 145 18.79 7.15 -14.63
CA SER A 145 18.82 8.51 -14.11
C SER A 145 19.61 9.42 -15.03
N LYS A 146 19.03 10.57 -15.39
CA LYS A 146 19.67 11.54 -16.27
C LYS A 146 19.48 12.95 -15.72
N THR A 147 20.46 13.82 -16.01
CA THR A 147 20.36 15.25 -15.66
C THR A 147 19.06 15.85 -16.20
N GLY A 148 18.28 16.46 -15.33
CA GLY A 148 17.03 17.15 -15.69
C GLY A 148 15.83 16.25 -15.99
N ALA A 149 15.94 14.92 -15.77
CA ALA A 149 14.85 13.96 -15.91
C ALA A 149 14.55 13.28 -14.57
N LYS A 150 13.31 12.79 -14.42
CA LYS A 150 13.00 11.89 -13.31
C LYS A 150 13.65 10.54 -13.54
N THR A 151 14.13 9.91 -12.46
CA THR A 151 14.63 8.55 -12.50
C THR A 151 13.52 7.62 -12.95
N SER A 152 13.80 6.79 -13.95
CA SER A 152 12.93 5.73 -14.44
C SER A 152 13.33 4.42 -13.79
N VAL A 153 12.36 3.63 -13.38
CA VAL A 153 12.56 2.34 -12.73
C VAL A 153 11.69 1.30 -13.41
N GLN A 154 12.27 0.13 -13.70
CA GLN A 154 11.58 -0.99 -14.38
C GLN A 154 11.88 -2.30 -13.63
N PRO A 155 11.02 -2.73 -12.73
CA PRO A 155 11.12 -4.03 -12.09
C PRO A 155 10.52 -5.13 -12.96
N ASN A 156 11.19 -6.28 -12.98
CA ASN A 156 10.71 -7.53 -13.57
C ASN A 156 10.56 -8.55 -12.44
N ILE A 157 9.34 -8.67 -11.92
CA ILE A 157 9.00 -9.54 -10.80
C ILE A 157 8.73 -10.94 -11.33
N ASP A 158 9.30 -11.95 -10.68
CA ASP A 158 9.06 -13.36 -10.95
C ASP A 158 7.90 -13.89 -10.11
N THR A 159 8.04 -13.86 -8.79
CA THR A 159 7.04 -14.40 -7.87
C THR A 159 6.87 -13.53 -6.63
N VAL A 160 5.67 -13.61 -6.05
CA VAL A 160 5.35 -13.08 -4.72
C VAL A 160 4.93 -14.24 -3.85
N THR A 161 5.60 -14.41 -2.72
CA THR A 161 5.34 -15.48 -1.75
C THR A 161 4.91 -14.93 -0.41
N PHE A 162 3.95 -15.60 0.22
CA PHE A 162 3.55 -15.29 1.58
C PHE A 162 4.41 -16.08 2.56
N LEU A 163 4.97 -15.40 3.55
CA LEU A 163 5.92 -15.95 4.50
C LEU A 163 5.37 -15.89 5.94
N GLY A 164 5.96 -16.66 6.84
CA GLY A 164 5.64 -16.61 8.26
C GLY A 164 4.15 -16.79 8.56
N PRO A 165 3.53 -15.88 9.33
CA PRO A 165 2.12 -15.98 9.68
C PRO A 165 1.15 -15.92 8.50
N LEU A 166 1.57 -15.43 7.33
CA LEU A 166 0.72 -15.32 6.14
C LEU A 166 0.78 -16.55 5.21
N THR A 167 1.57 -17.58 5.53
CA THR A 167 1.66 -18.81 4.72
C THR A 167 0.31 -19.50 4.55
N PHE A 168 -0.59 -19.36 5.54
CA PHE A 168 -1.94 -19.93 5.46
C PHE A 168 -2.75 -19.40 4.25
N ILE A 169 -2.46 -18.19 3.75
CA ILE A 169 -3.09 -17.64 2.55
C ILE A 169 -2.72 -18.47 1.33
N GLN A 170 -1.44 -18.88 1.23
CA GLN A 170 -0.96 -19.72 0.16
C GLN A 170 -1.54 -21.14 0.23
N ASP A 171 -1.66 -21.69 1.43
CA ASP A 171 -2.28 -23.00 1.66
C ASP A 171 -3.78 -22.98 1.29
N LEU A 172 -4.50 -21.92 1.67
CA LEU A 172 -5.90 -21.72 1.28
C LEU A 172 -6.06 -21.54 -0.24
N SER A 173 -5.17 -20.82 -0.90
CA SER A 173 -5.22 -20.64 -2.34
C SER A 173 -5.04 -21.95 -3.12
N GLN A 174 -4.22 -22.87 -2.61
CA GLN A 174 -4.03 -24.19 -3.19
C GLN A 174 -5.28 -25.08 -3.03
N LEU A 175 -5.97 -24.97 -1.90
CA LEU A 175 -7.24 -25.71 -1.64
C LEU A 175 -8.39 -25.20 -2.51
N LEU A 176 -8.37 -23.92 -2.85
CA LEU A 176 -9.41 -23.22 -3.60
C LEU A 176 -8.93 -22.91 -5.04
N SER A 177 -8.45 -23.90 -5.74
CA SER A 177 -7.75 -23.83 -7.04
C SER A 177 -8.45 -23.09 -8.21
N SER A 178 -9.58 -22.43 -7.94
CA SER A 178 -10.30 -21.58 -8.89
C SER A 178 -10.08 -20.08 -8.69
N LEU A 179 -9.30 -19.69 -7.69
CA LEU A 179 -9.09 -18.28 -7.35
C LEU A 179 -7.79 -17.79 -8.01
N GLY A 180 -7.87 -16.64 -8.65
CA GLY A 180 -6.76 -16.04 -9.40
C GLY A 180 -5.49 -15.88 -8.56
N GLY A 181 -4.35 -15.72 -9.23
CA GLY A 181 -3.06 -15.45 -8.59
C GLY A 181 -2.98 -14.02 -8.02
N PRO A 182 -1.85 -13.67 -7.37
CA PRO A 182 -1.61 -12.31 -6.90
C PRO A 182 -1.68 -11.32 -8.05
N SER A 183 -2.27 -10.16 -7.78
CA SER A 183 -2.23 -9.01 -8.68
C SER A 183 -0.98 -8.20 -8.38
N ILE A 184 -0.20 -7.93 -9.41
CA ILE A 184 1.00 -7.09 -9.31
C ILE A 184 0.81 -5.93 -10.28
N ASP A 185 0.76 -4.73 -9.73
CA ASP A 185 0.71 -3.49 -10.50
C ASP A 185 2.04 -2.75 -10.34
N VAL A 186 2.69 -2.50 -11.47
CA VAL A 186 3.98 -1.80 -11.53
C VAL A 186 3.79 -0.49 -12.25
N THR A 187 4.03 0.59 -11.55
CA THR A 187 3.93 1.95 -12.07
C THR A 187 5.23 2.70 -11.87
N SER A 188 5.35 3.89 -12.46
CA SER A 188 6.48 4.78 -12.19
C SER A 188 6.51 5.32 -10.75
N ALA A 189 5.44 5.14 -9.99
CA ALA A 189 5.32 5.58 -8.60
C ALA A 189 5.72 4.47 -7.60
N GLY A 190 5.65 3.20 -8.00
CA GLY A 190 5.96 2.07 -7.13
C GLY A 190 5.39 0.75 -7.61
N ILE A 191 5.58 -0.27 -6.79
CA ILE A 191 4.99 -1.60 -6.96
C ILE A 191 3.86 -1.75 -5.94
N ASP A 192 2.68 -2.15 -6.39
CA ASP A 192 1.59 -2.62 -5.53
C ASP A 192 1.32 -4.09 -5.86
N ALA A 193 1.69 -4.97 -4.95
CA ALA A 193 1.41 -6.38 -5.06
C ALA A 193 0.34 -6.74 -4.04
N SER A 194 -0.74 -7.36 -4.49
CA SER A 194 -1.85 -7.73 -3.62
C SER A 194 -2.46 -9.07 -4.02
N TYR A 195 -3.02 -9.73 -3.04
CA TYR A 195 -3.77 -10.96 -3.20
C TYR A 195 -5.04 -10.89 -2.37
N THR A 196 -6.17 -11.18 -3.00
CA THR A 196 -7.46 -11.26 -2.33
C THR A 196 -8.04 -12.65 -2.53
N LEU A 197 -8.27 -13.32 -1.42
CA LEU A 197 -8.92 -14.62 -1.34
C LEU A 197 -10.37 -14.41 -0.94
N ALA A 198 -11.31 -14.46 -1.88
CA ALA A 198 -12.72 -14.50 -1.59
C ALA A 198 -13.14 -15.94 -1.28
N LEU A 199 -13.69 -16.16 -0.10
CA LEU A 199 -14.20 -17.46 0.27
C LEU A 199 -15.65 -17.62 -0.25
N PRO A 200 -16.02 -18.83 -0.69
CA PRO A 200 -17.40 -19.06 -1.12
C PRO A 200 -18.39 -18.88 0.02
N ASP A 201 -19.57 -18.40 -0.31
CA ASP A 201 -20.66 -18.28 0.65
C ASP A 201 -21.05 -19.64 1.20
N ILE A 202 -21.21 -19.73 2.51
CA ILE A 202 -21.59 -20.95 3.22
C ILE A 202 -23.00 -20.79 3.73
N THR A 203 -23.88 -21.70 3.35
CA THR A 203 -25.26 -21.77 3.89
C THR A 203 -25.55 -23.18 4.36
N VAL A 204 -25.84 -23.33 5.64
CA VAL A 204 -26.19 -24.61 6.27
C VAL A 204 -27.44 -24.42 7.16
N GLY A 205 -28.58 -24.86 6.66
CA GLY A 205 -29.84 -24.67 7.37
C GLY A 205 -30.23 -23.21 7.54
N ILE A 206 -30.27 -22.75 8.78
CA ILE A 206 -30.59 -21.37 9.15
C ILE A 206 -29.34 -20.47 9.26
N PHE A 207 -28.15 -21.05 9.08
CA PHE A 207 -26.86 -20.36 9.17
C PHE A 207 -26.39 -19.96 7.77
N SER A 208 -25.96 -18.73 7.61
CA SER A 208 -25.31 -18.24 6.40
C SER A 208 -24.14 -17.36 6.76
N LEU A 209 -23.01 -17.57 6.07
CA LEU A 209 -21.82 -16.72 6.12
C LEU A 209 -21.48 -16.29 4.71
N THR A 210 -21.52 -15.01 4.44
CA THR A 210 -21.32 -14.43 3.12
C THR A 210 -20.27 -13.32 3.13
N ASN A 211 -19.74 -12.99 1.96
CA ASN A 211 -18.76 -11.93 1.73
C ASN A 211 -17.43 -12.12 2.47
N LEU A 212 -17.09 -13.32 2.94
CA LEU A 212 -15.84 -13.52 3.65
C LEU A 212 -14.66 -13.45 2.67
N SER A 213 -13.77 -12.51 2.88
CA SER A 213 -12.56 -12.35 2.07
C SER A 213 -11.35 -12.02 2.94
N LEU A 214 -10.20 -12.52 2.51
CA LEU A 214 -8.91 -12.22 3.11
C LEU A 214 -8.06 -11.53 2.06
N SER A 215 -7.47 -10.39 2.40
CA SER A 215 -6.56 -9.70 1.51
C SER A 215 -5.24 -9.44 2.20
N ALA A 216 -4.16 -9.60 1.46
CA ALA A 216 -2.83 -9.17 1.87
C ALA A 216 -2.20 -8.44 0.71
N GLY A 217 -1.43 -7.40 1.00
CA GLY A 217 -0.78 -6.61 -0.04
C GLY A 217 0.43 -5.88 0.47
N VAL A 218 1.29 -5.50 -0.45
CA VAL A 218 2.46 -4.69 -0.20
C VAL A 218 2.51 -3.56 -1.21
N ASN A 219 2.83 -2.39 -0.72
CA ASN A 219 3.13 -1.22 -1.54
C ASN A 219 4.59 -0.82 -1.33
N ILE A 220 5.34 -0.77 -2.41
CA ILE A 220 6.75 -0.38 -2.44
C ILE A 220 6.86 0.89 -3.27
N PRO A 221 6.85 2.08 -2.64
CA PRO A 221 6.98 3.35 -3.37
C PRO A 221 8.40 3.55 -3.88
N PHE A 222 8.54 4.21 -5.04
CA PHE A 222 9.85 4.56 -5.61
C PHE A 222 10.30 5.99 -5.25
N ASP A 223 9.47 6.74 -4.53
CA ASP A 223 9.74 8.12 -4.12
C ASP A 223 10.50 8.26 -2.80
N GLY A 224 10.88 7.12 -2.19
CA GLY A 224 11.58 7.08 -0.90
C GLY A 224 10.63 7.02 0.31
N SER A 225 9.32 6.97 0.09
CA SER A 225 8.37 6.68 1.15
C SER A 225 8.56 5.25 1.67
N PRO A 226 8.24 4.98 2.95
CA PRO A 226 8.42 3.64 3.51
C PRO A 226 7.52 2.60 2.82
N VAL A 227 8.02 1.38 2.77
CA VAL A 227 7.26 0.20 2.33
C VAL A 227 6.10 -0.04 3.30
N ARG A 228 4.92 -0.35 2.75
CA ARG A 228 3.70 -0.63 3.51
C ARG A 228 3.18 -2.03 3.21
N VAL A 229 2.86 -2.77 4.26
CA VAL A 229 2.13 -4.03 4.16
C VAL A 229 0.72 -3.81 4.67
N ARG A 230 -0.24 -4.34 3.92
CA ARG A 230 -1.67 -4.27 4.25
C ARG A 230 -2.21 -5.69 4.41
N PHE A 231 -3.02 -5.84 5.41
CA PHE A 231 -3.82 -7.04 5.63
C PHE A 231 -5.26 -6.65 5.91
N SER A 232 -6.22 -7.36 5.35
CA SER A 232 -7.62 -7.16 5.71
C SER A 232 -8.41 -8.48 5.73
N LEU A 233 -9.33 -8.55 6.66
CA LEU A 233 -10.46 -9.46 6.68
C LEU A 233 -11.67 -8.65 6.25
N CYS A 234 -12.14 -8.86 5.03
CA CYS A 234 -13.16 -8.04 4.39
C CYS A 234 -12.78 -6.56 4.25
N THR A 235 -13.70 -5.71 3.86
CA THR A 235 -13.52 -4.26 3.75
C THR A 235 -14.72 -3.53 4.34
N GLN A 236 -14.58 -2.23 4.57
CA GLN A 236 -15.67 -1.39 5.04
C GLN A 236 -16.88 -1.40 4.10
N ASP A 237 -16.60 -1.37 2.79
CA ASP A 237 -17.66 -1.36 1.76
C ASP A 237 -18.28 -2.74 1.52
N ASN A 238 -17.56 -3.80 1.91
CA ASN A 238 -18.01 -5.18 1.73
C ASN A 238 -17.63 -6.03 2.95
N PRO A 239 -18.27 -5.80 4.11
CA PRO A 239 -18.03 -6.56 5.33
C PRO A 239 -18.52 -8.00 5.19
N PHE A 240 -17.94 -8.92 5.97
CA PHE A 240 -18.57 -10.24 6.09
C PHE A 240 -19.92 -10.14 6.80
N LEU A 241 -20.83 -11.01 6.42
CA LEU A 241 -22.13 -11.10 7.07
C LEU A 241 -22.38 -12.55 7.52
N LEU A 242 -22.55 -12.68 8.82
CA LEU A 242 -22.98 -13.91 9.47
C LEU A 242 -24.46 -13.78 9.84
N THR A 243 -25.30 -14.67 9.34
CA THR A 243 -26.73 -14.69 9.71
C THR A 243 -27.14 -16.04 10.31
N ILE A 244 -27.98 -15.97 11.31
CA ILE A 244 -28.63 -17.13 11.93
C ILE A 244 -30.11 -16.79 11.95
N TYR A 245 -30.87 -17.36 11.02
CA TYR A 245 -32.28 -17.04 10.78
C TYR A 245 -32.44 -15.57 10.38
N VAL A 246 -33.03 -14.72 11.24
CA VAL A 246 -33.23 -13.28 10.98
C VAL A 246 -32.18 -12.40 11.70
N PHE A 247 -31.41 -12.98 12.61
CA PHE A 247 -30.36 -12.27 13.32
C PHE A 247 -29.06 -12.38 12.58
N GLY A 248 -28.30 -11.32 12.57
CA GLY A 248 -27.02 -11.31 11.90
C GLY A 248 -26.05 -10.37 12.55
N GLY A 249 -24.84 -10.51 12.13
CA GLY A 249 -23.73 -9.63 12.48
C GLY A 249 -22.70 -9.70 11.40
N GLY A 250 -21.83 -8.71 11.39
CA GLY A 250 -20.78 -8.63 10.39
C GLY A 250 -19.66 -7.73 10.84
N GLY A 251 -18.80 -7.43 9.93
CA GLY A 251 -17.72 -6.51 10.19
C GLY A 251 -16.56 -6.67 9.22
N PHE A 252 -15.52 -5.94 9.50
CA PHE A 252 -14.26 -6.04 8.80
C PHE A 252 -13.10 -5.69 9.74
N PHE A 253 -11.90 -6.06 9.33
CA PHE A 253 -10.65 -5.69 9.99
C PHE A 253 -9.64 -5.30 8.92
N GLY A 254 -8.97 -4.17 9.09
CA GLY A 254 -7.88 -3.70 8.26
C GLY A 254 -6.66 -3.34 9.10
N LEU A 255 -5.49 -3.64 8.60
CA LEU A 255 -4.20 -3.35 9.22
C LEU A 255 -3.22 -2.90 8.15
N ALA A 256 -2.54 -1.77 8.38
CA ALA A 256 -1.38 -1.35 7.60
C ALA A 256 -0.17 -1.19 8.52
N ILE A 257 0.95 -1.76 8.09
CA ILE A 257 2.22 -1.74 8.81
C ILE A 257 3.27 -1.12 7.90
N GLY A 258 3.97 -0.12 8.39
CA GLY A 258 5.14 0.48 7.75
C GLY A 258 6.44 0.09 8.45
N ALA A 259 7.55 0.71 8.05
CA ALA A 259 8.87 0.43 8.61
C ALA A 259 8.97 0.73 10.13
N ASP A 260 8.23 1.74 10.60
CA ASP A 260 8.26 2.19 12.00
C ASP A 260 7.18 1.52 12.87
N GLY A 261 6.38 0.62 12.29
CA GLY A 261 5.34 -0.11 13.01
C GLY A 261 3.95 0.05 12.38
N ILE A 262 2.93 -0.06 13.22
CA ILE A 262 1.54 0.03 12.78
C ILE A 262 1.23 1.46 12.34
N GLU A 263 0.82 1.62 11.09
CA GLU A 263 0.40 2.91 10.50
C GLU A 263 -1.11 3.11 10.56
N GLU A 264 -1.86 2.03 10.41
CA GLU A 264 -3.32 2.08 10.42
C GLU A 264 -3.92 0.79 10.96
N ILE A 265 -4.94 0.93 11.77
CA ILE A 265 -5.85 -0.15 12.17
C ILE A 265 -7.26 0.35 11.91
N GLN A 266 -8.05 -0.47 11.24
CA GLN A 266 -9.48 -0.25 11.08
C GLN A 266 -10.23 -1.50 11.51
N VAL A 267 -11.26 -1.36 12.29
CA VAL A 267 -12.12 -2.48 12.68
C VAL A 267 -13.56 -2.01 12.81
N SER A 268 -14.46 -2.81 12.31
CA SER A 268 -15.89 -2.64 12.57
C SER A 268 -16.51 -3.97 12.94
N LEU A 269 -17.38 -3.92 13.91
CA LEU A 269 -18.26 -5.00 14.28
C LEU A 269 -19.68 -4.47 14.34
N GLU A 270 -20.58 -5.15 13.68
CA GLU A 270 -22.00 -4.82 13.68
C GLU A 270 -22.85 -6.05 13.97
N PHE A 271 -24.02 -5.82 14.52
CA PHE A 271 -25.04 -6.84 14.76
C PHE A 271 -26.42 -6.25 14.56
N GLY A 272 -27.37 -7.10 14.23
CA GLY A 272 -28.73 -6.66 13.97
C GLY A 272 -29.61 -7.76 13.41
N ALA A 273 -30.53 -7.39 12.57
CA ALA A 273 -31.44 -8.29 11.88
C ALA A 273 -31.46 -8.02 10.38
N ALA A 274 -31.52 -9.06 9.59
CA ALA A 274 -31.65 -9.00 8.15
C ALA A 274 -32.68 -10.02 7.67
N ILE A 275 -33.52 -9.64 6.72
CA ILE A 275 -34.47 -10.52 6.07
C ILE A 275 -34.30 -10.38 4.57
N SER A 276 -34.16 -11.49 3.87
CA SER A 276 -34.16 -11.54 2.42
C SER A 276 -35.32 -12.38 1.91
N ILE A 277 -35.92 -11.96 0.80
CA ILE A 277 -37.04 -12.64 0.16
C ILE A 277 -36.69 -12.84 -1.32
N ASN A 278 -36.92 -14.05 -1.80
CA ASN A 278 -36.83 -14.37 -3.22
C ASN A 278 -38.12 -15.08 -3.66
N LEU A 279 -38.87 -14.41 -4.50
CA LEU A 279 -40.15 -14.90 -5.06
C LEU A 279 -40.02 -15.26 -6.55
N GLY A 280 -38.80 -15.44 -7.06
CA GLY A 280 -38.49 -15.72 -8.46
C GLY A 280 -38.58 -14.49 -9.35
N VAL A 281 -39.73 -13.83 -9.44
CA VAL A 281 -39.90 -12.59 -10.20
C VAL A 281 -39.44 -11.34 -9.47
N ALA A 282 -39.37 -11.39 -8.16
CA ALA A 282 -38.88 -10.33 -7.30
C ALA A 282 -38.02 -10.87 -6.18
N SER A 283 -36.90 -10.23 -5.94
CA SER A 283 -36.02 -10.51 -4.80
C SER A 283 -35.67 -9.21 -4.09
N GLY A 284 -35.40 -9.30 -2.82
CA GLY A 284 -35.03 -8.14 -2.04
C GLY A 284 -34.67 -8.49 -0.61
N GLY A 285 -34.17 -7.51 0.12
CA GLY A 285 -33.82 -7.65 1.51
C GLY A 285 -33.94 -6.34 2.25
N VAL A 286 -34.10 -6.45 3.56
CA VAL A 286 -34.03 -5.33 4.49
C VAL A 286 -33.11 -5.76 5.62
N SER A 287 -32.19 -4.88 6.01
CA SER A 287 -31.33 -5.09 7.16
C SER A 287 -31.32 -3.86 8.07
N ILE A 288 -31.22 -4.09 9.36
CA ILE A 288 -30.98 -3.05 10.36
C ILE A 288 -29.85 -3.53 11.24
N MET A 289 -28.74 -2.81 11.19
CA MET A 289 -27.49 -3.12 11.90
C MET A 289 -27.10 -1.95 12.79
N ALA A 290 -26.63 -2.26 13.97
CA ALA A 290 -25.97 -1.32 14.88
C ALA A 290 -24.55 -1.79 15.14
N GLY A 291 -23.59 -0.89 15.14
CA GLY A 291 -22.21 -1.29 15.25
C GLY A 291 -21.29 -0.21 15.79
N ILE A 292 -20.05 -0.61 15.91
CA ILE A 292 -18.94 0.24 16.32
C ILE A 292 -17.86 0.15 15.24
N TYR A 293 -17.38 1.30 14.81
CA TYR A 293 -16.20 1.44 13.96
C TYR A 293 -15.09 2.11 14.76
N PHE A 294 -13.91 1.53 14.72
CA PHE A 294 -12.69 2.09 15.30
C PHE A 294 -11.63 2.22 14.21
N SER A 295 -10.93 3.36 14.21
CA SER A 295 -9.78 3.59 13.36
C SER A 295 -8.67 4.26 14.17
N LEU A 296 -7.47 3.74 14.03
CA LEU A 296 -6.22 4.34 14.47
C LEU A 296 -5.36 4.59 13.25
N GLN A 297 -4.96 5.81 13.01
CA GLN A 297 -3.99 6.21 12.00
C GLN A 297 -2.81 6.89 12.70
N THR A 298 -1.58 6.51 12.36
CA THR A 298 -0.37 7.08 12.97
C THR A 298 0.42 7.97 12.03
N VAL A 299 0.15 7.89 10.71
CA VAL A 299 0.83 8.64 9.64
C VAL A 299 -0.22 9.31 8.75
N PRO A 300 -0.11 10.61 8.38
CA PRO A 300 0.98 11.56 8.70
C PRO A 300 0.91 12.10 10.13
N GLU A 301 -0.23 12.04 10.78
CA GLU A 301 -0.46 12.45 12.16
C GLU A 301 -1.29 11.39 12.89
N LYS A 302 -1.03 11.25 14.19
CA LYS A 302 -1.79 10.31 15.00
C LYS A 302 -3.23 10.79 15.13
N GLN A 303 -4.16 9.98 14.66
CA GLN A 303 -5.60 10.21 14.78
C GLN A 303 -6.30 8.94 15.26
N VAL A 304 -7.17 9.08 16.22
CA VAL A 304 -8.05 8.02 16.71
C VAL A 304 -9.48 8.42 16.43
N GLN A 305 -10.23 7.51 15.82
CA GLN A 305 -11.65 7.68 15.54
C GLN A 305 -12.44 6.53 16.17
N LEU A 306 -13.50 6.86 16.87
CA LEU A 306 -14.48 5.90 17.37
C LEU A 306 -15.86 6.35 16.95
N THR A 307 -16.58 5.49 16.23
CA THR A 307 -17.91 5.78 15.72
C THR A 307 -18.88 4.71 16.17
N GLY A 308 -19.93 5.09 16.84
CA GLY A 308 -21.13 4.26 17.00
C GLY A 308 -22.09 4.57 15.87
N PHE A 309 -22.66 3.56 15.20
CA PHE A 309 -23.54 3.77 14.07
C PHE A 309 -24.78 2.86 14.10
N LEU A 310 -25.82 3.31 13.42
CA LEU A 310 -27.00 2.57 13.06
C LEU A 310 -27.16 2.66 11.54
N ARG A 311 -27.29 1.53 10.88
CA ARG A 311 -27.49 1.40 9.45
C ARG A 311 -28.76 0.62 9.17
N ALA A 312 -29.60 1.11 8.30
CA ALA A 312 -30.76 0.42 7.78
C ALA A 312 -30.68 0.40 6.26
N ASP A 313 -30.67 -0.78 5.68
CA ASP A 313 -30.54 -1.00 4.25
C ASP A 313 -31.79 -1.71 3.71
N GLY A 314 -32.23 -1.32 2.53
CA GLY A 314 -33.28 -2.01 1.81
C GLY A 314 -32.93 -2.11 0.34
N ASN A 315 -33.12 -3.27 -0.23
CA ASN A 315 -32.99 -3.49 -1.66
C ASN A 315 -34.18 -4.27 -2.24
N LEU A 316 -34.54 -3.97 -3.46
CA LEU A 316 -35.57 -4.67 -4.22
C LEU A 316 -35.11 -4.81 -5.67
N SER A 317 -35.16 -6.01 -6.19
CA SER A 317 -34.94 -6.31 -7.60
C SER A 317 -36.19 -6.97 -8.19
N VAL A 318 -36.68 -6.47 -9.30
CA VAL A 318 -37.87 -7.03 -10.00
C VAL A 318 -37.46 -7.44 -11.40
N LEU A 319 -37.58 -8.72 -11.71
CA LEU A 319 -37.23 -9.34 -12.99
C LEU A 319 -35.76 -9.11 -13.43
N GLY A 320 -34.89 -8.65 -12.55
CA GLY A 320 -33.54 -8.20 -12.91
C GLY A 320 -33.49 -6.91 -13.73
N ILE A 321 -34.66 -6.30 -13.98
CA ILE A 321 -34.82 -5.09 -14.82
C ILE A 321 -34.84 -3.82 -13.97
N ILE A 322 -35.55 -3.87 -12.84
CA ILE A 322 -35.67 -2.76 -11.90
C ILE A 322 -34.92 -3.12 -10.64
N GLN A 323 -34.04 -2.23 -10.23
CA GLN A 323 -33.31 -2.34 -8.97
C GLN A 323 -33.51 -1.06 -8.18
N ILE A 324 -33.90 -1.19 -6.93
CA ILE A 324 -34.07 -0.09 -5.98
C ILE A 324 -33.26 -0.43 -4.75
N SER A 325 -32.44 0.49 -4.30
CA SER A 325 -31.76 0.40 -3.01
C SER A 325 -31.98 1.67 -2.21
N MET A 326 -32.08 1.51 -0.90
CA MET A 326 -32.17 2.60 0.04
C MET A 326 -31.27 2.27 1.24
N GLU A 327 -30.51 3.24 1.64
CA GLU A 327 -29.67 3.17 2.82
C GLU A 327 -29.96 4.37 3.71
N PHE A 328 -30.09 4.12 5.00
CA PHE A 328 -30.12 5.14 6.05
C PHE A 328 -28.98 4.85 7.02
N TYR A 329 -28.13 5.84 7.21
CA TYR A 329 -26.96 5.75 8.09
C TYR A 329 -27.00 6.88 9.10
N LEU A 330 -26.89 6.55 10.38
CA LEU A 330 -26.79 7.49 11.48
C LEU A 330 -25.55 7.14 12.30
N ALA A 331 -24.66 8.08 12.50
CA ALA A 331 -23.44 7.88 13.23
C ALA A 331 -23.14 9.00 14.21
N PHE A 332 -22.50 8.65 15.29
CA PHE A 332 -21.85 9.57 16.21
C PHE A 332 -20.37 9.23 16.30
N THR A 333 -19.52 10.18 15.94
CA THR A 333 -18.09 9.98 15.82
C THR A 333 -17.36 10.86 16.81
N TYR A 334 -16.43 10.25 17.54
CA TYR A 334 -15.42 10.91 18.33
C TYR A 334 -14.08 10.88 17.60
N LEU A 335 -13.43 12.03 17.48
CA LEU A 335 -12.08 12.18 16.93
C LEU A 335 -11.16 12.72 18.02
N ASP A 336 -10.00 12.12 18.19
CA ASP A 336 -8.93 12.66 19.04
C ASP A 336 -8.22 13.83 18.32
N PRO A 337 -8.01 15.01 18.97
CA PRO A 337 -8.30 15.36 20.36
C PRO A 337 -9.66 16.07 20.56
N GLY A 338 -10.65 15.33 21.05
CA GLY A 338 -11.83 15.94 21.66
C GLY A 338 -12.90 16.53 20.72
N GLN A 339 -12.90 16.16 19.44
CA GLN A 339 -13.95 16.55 18.50
C GLN A 339 -15.03 15.46 18.40
N CYS A 340 -16.29 15.87 18.50
CA CYS A 340 -17.42 14.98 18.28
C CYS A 340 -18.30 15.52 17.16
N TYR A 341 -18.83 14.66 16.32
CA TYR A 341 -19.85 15.03 15.34
C TYR A 341 -20.85 13.91 15.10
N GLY A 342 -22.07 14.31 14.83
CA GLY A 342 -23.14 13.41 14.39
C GLY A 342 -23.32 13.52 12.89
N THR A 343 -23.52 12.41 12.21
CA THR A 343 -23.79 12.34 10.77
C THR A 343 -25.05 11.52 10.53
N ALA A 344 -25.95 12.04 9.70
CA ALA A 344 -27.08 11.30 9.19
C ALA A 344 -27.05 11.34 7.66
N THR A 345 -27.10 10.19 7.04
CA THR A 345 -27.11 10.05 5.57
C THR A 345 -28.30 9.21 5.14
N ILE A 346 -28.98 9.65 4.11
CA ILE A 346 -29.97 8.86 3.39
C ILE A 346 -29.54 8.80 1.93
N SER A 347 -29.50 7.60 1.37
CA SER A 347 -29.18 7.37 -0.03
C SER A 347 -30.25 6.52 -0.66
N VAL A 348 -30.73 6.91 -1.84
CA VAL A 348 -31.69 6.15 -2.63
C VAL A 348 -31.15 6.00 -4.03
N SER A 349 -31.10 4.79 -4.53
CA SER A 349 -30.71 4.49 -5.90
C SER A 349 -31.81 3.70 -6.61
N ILE A 350 -32.13 4.10 -7.81
CA ILE A 350 -33.10 3.43 -8.69
C ILE A 350 -32.40 3.18 -10.02
N SER A 351 -32.40 1.94 -10.46
CA SER A 351 -31.88 1.54 -11.76
C SER A 351 -32.97 0.79 -12.55
N VAL A 352 -33.19 1.18 -13.79
CA VAL A 352 -34.14 0.55 -14.71
C VAL A 352 -33.46 0.36 -16.06
N LEU A 353 -33.17 -0.88 -16.42
CA LEU A 353 -32.45 -1.24 -17.65
C LEU A 353 -31.12 -0.47 -17.79
N PHE A 354 -31.08 0.55 -18.62
CA PHE A 354 -29.89 1.35 -18.91
C PHE A 354 -29.87 2.71 -18.19
N PHE A 355 -30.87 3.00 -17.38
CA PHE A 355 -31.00 4.25 -16.66
C PHE A 355 -30.78 4.02 -15.17
N SER A 356 -29.91 4.84 -14.56
CA SER A 356 -29.69 4.83 -13.12
C SER A 356 -29.73 6.25 -12.57
N VAL A 357 -30.45 6.43 -11.47
CA VAL A 357 -30.51 7.69 -10.72
C VAL A 357 -30.24 7.37 -9.26
N SER A 358 -29.30 8.11 -8.68
CA SER A 358 -29.00 8.04 -7.25
C SER A 358 -29.11 9.43 -6.64
N VAL A 359 -29.72 9.50 -5.47
CA VAL A 359 -29.86 10.73 -4.68
C VAL A 359 -29.36 10.40 -3.28
N SER A 360 -28.45 11.22 -2.78
CA SER A 360 -27.94 11.13 -1.41
C SER A 360 -28.01 12.49 -0.74
N ALA A 361 -28.46 12.51 0.51
CA ALA A 361 -28.44 13.69 1.36
C ALA A 361 -27.74 13.35 2.66
N THR A 362 -26.75 14.16 3.03
CA THR A 362 -25.99 14.02 4.27
C THR A 362 -26.11 15.28 5.10
N MET A 363 -26.42 15.13 6.37
CA MET A 363 -26.41 16.19 7.36
C MET A 363 -25.37 15.85 8.41
N THR A 364 -24.47 16.79 8.67
CA THR A 364 -23.43 16.66 9.72
C THR A 364 -23.59 17.78 10.73
N LYS A 365 -23.55 17.44 12.01
CA LYS A 365 -23.54 18.40 13.10
C LYS A 365 -22.29 18.15 13.95
N THR A 366 -21.46 19.17 14.07
CA THR A 366 -20.26 19.13 14.92
C THR A 366 -20.59 19.63 16.32
N PHE A 367 -20.09 18.93 17.33
CA PHE A 367 -20.21 19.26 18.74
C PHE A 367 -18.79 19.46 19.29
N GLY A 368 -18.54 20.58 19.93
CA GLY A 368 -17.26 20.88 20.55
C GLY A 368 -16.19 21.37 19.57
N GLY A 369 -15.34 22.19 20.06
CA GLY A 369 -14.10 22.65 19.44
C GLY A 369 -13.12 22.94 20.55
N GLY A 370 -12.24 21.99 20.88
CA GLY A 370 -11.08 22.22 21.75
C GLY A 370 -11.29 22.07 23.27
N SER A 371 -12.46 21.63 23.72
CA SER A 371 -12.67 21.12 25.07
C SER A 371 -13.50 19.86 25.02
N ASP A 372 -13.24 18.91 25.90
CA ASP A 372 -14.07 17.71 25.99
C ASP A 372 -15.54 18.12 26.09
N PRO A 373 -16.43 17.67 25.19
CA PRO A 373 -17.83 18.03 25.25
C PRO A 373 -18.42 17.44 26.53
N ASP A 374 -18.91 18.30 27.40
CA ASP A 374 -19.71 17.85 28.53
C ASP A 374 -21.07 17.40 28.01
N PHE A 375 -21.62 16.34 28.59
CA PHE A 375 -22.96 15.87 28.28
C PHE A 375 -24.01 16.96 28.43
N ALA A 376 -23.78 17.87 29.40
CA ALA A 376 -24.61 19.05 29.62
C ALA A 376 -24.58 20.09 28.49
N ASP A 377 -23.50 20.11 27.68
CA ASP A 377 -23.38 20.99 26.52
C ASP A 377 -24.18 20.47 25.32
N ALA A 378 -24.39 19.14 25.25
CA ALA A 378 -25.07 18.48 24.16
C ALA A 378 -26.59 18.32 24.39
N ILE A 379 -27.04 18.28 25.64
CA ILE A 379 -28.44 18.03 26.05
C ILE A 379 -28.86 19.04 27.06
N THR A 380 -29.92 19.78 26.79
CA THR A 380 -30.48 20.70 27.80
C THR A 380 -31.16 19.93 28.95
N GLN A 381 -31.27 20.56 30.12
CA GLN A 381 -32.00 19.95 31.25
C GLN A 381 -33.43 19.54 30.85
N GLY A 382 -34.08 20.34 29.99
CA GLY A 382 -35.42 20.02 29.49
C GLY A 382 -35.48 18.80 28.60
N ASP A 383 -34.44 18.55 27.77
CA ASP A 383 -34.32 17.35 26.95
C ASP A 383 -34.10 16.12 27.84
N TRP A 384 -33.28 16.27 28.90
CA TRP A 384 -33.03 15.23 29.89
C TRP A 384 -34.29 14.86 30.67
N ASP A 385 -35.04 15.86 31.14
CA ASP A 385 -36.30 15.65 31.85
C ASP A 385 -37.36 14.98 30.95
N THR A 386 -37.38 15.35 29.66
CA THR A 386 -38.24 14.71 28.66
C THR A 386 -37.86 13.26 28.44
N TYR A 387 -36.56 13.00 28.33
CA TYR A 387 -36.01 11.63 28.20
C TYR A 387 -36.35 10.77 29.42
N CYS A 388 -36.07 11.28 30.61
CA CYS A 388 -36.40 10.57 31.84
C CYS A 388 -37.92 10.38 32.01
N GLY A 389 -38.75 11.33 31.62
CA GLY A 389 -40.20 11.24 31.64
C GLY A 389 -40.76 10.16 30.69
N ALA A 390 -40.09 9.90 29.58
CA ALA A 390 -40.47 8.86 28.64
C ALA A 390 -40.25 7.41 29.16
N PHE A 391 -39.37 7.26 30.15
CA PHE A 391 -39.07 5.96 30.78
C PHE A 391 -39.61 5.83 32.21
N ALA A 392 -40.30 6.82 32.73
CA ALA A 392 -40.84 6.87 34.10
C ALA A 392 -42.29 6.33 34.20
N SER A 393 -42.84 5.68 33.17
CA SER A 393 -44.19 5.11 33.16
C SER A 393 -44.21 3.63 33.55
#